data_f2ce69babb03cc32754060d3c0b65942
#
_entry.id   f2ce69babb03cc32754060d3c0b65942
#
_cell.length_a   1.000
_cell.length_b   1.000
_cell.length_c   1.000
_cell.angle_alpha   90.00
_cell.angle_beta   90.00
_cell.angle_gamma   90.00
#
_symmetry.space_group_name_H-M   'P 1'
#
loop_
_entity.id
_entity.type
_entity.pdbx_description
1 polymer ?
#
loop_
_entity_poly.entity_id
_entity_poly.type
_entity_poly.pdbx_seq_one_letter_code
_entity_poly.pdbx_strand_id
1 'polypeptide(L)'
;ADKLKRDIYNIIKNHVVSFPIQTAGNIVENLKIEAKSKELLVDENLIHFANGTYNASTCLKTDEKLFCRNRLPVDYTGVTAKAPEHWMRFVNELLEPEDVKTLQEFMGYCMIPSTRAQKMLLIIGNGGEGKSRIGVVMRDILGDNMNNGSIPKLETNSFARADLEHKLLMVDDDMRMENLPTTNNLKALITADGPMDLEKKGVQSYQGLMYCRLMAFSNGFLRSANDDSYGFFRRQLILMTKPRPKDRVDDPFLSEKLIAERDMIVIWALAGLYRLREHNFQFTVSAKSRAAIRTAMDEANNIVSCLRSEGTFVFGPEYEKSFAIFIKAGTSVILPEPFK
;
A
#
# COMPACT_ATOMS: atom_id res chain seq x y z
N ALA A 1 9.43 -16.73 16.73
CA ALA A 1 10.02 -17.40 17.92
C ALA A 1 9.11 -18.54 18.39
N ASP A 2 7.82 -18.34 18.59
CA ASP A 2 6.90 -19.34 19.15
C ASP A 2 6.67 -20.55 18.24
N LYS A 3 6.60 -20.34 16.93
CA LYS A 3 6.48 -21.42 15.95
C LYS A 3 7.74 -22.32 16.00
N LEU A 4 8.93 -21.73 15.90
CA LEU A 4 10.20 -22.46 15.97
C LEU A 4 10.34 -23.23 17.30
N LYS A 5 9.98 -22.59 18.41
CA LYS A 5 9.98 -23.25 19.74
C LYS A 5 9.05 -24.46 19.77
N ARG A 6 7.86 -24.35 19.17
CA ARG A 6 6.88 -25.44 19.05
C ARG A 6 7.41 -26.57 18.18
N ASP A 7 8.03 -26.25 17.05
CA ASP A 7 8.58 -27.24 16.12
C ASP A 7 9.74 -28.00 16.79
N ILE A 8 10.64 -27.31 17.49
CA ILE A 8 11.72 -27.92 18.27
C ILE A 8 11.15 -28.80 19.38
N TYR A 9 10.13 -28.33 20.11
CA TYR A 9 9.45 -29.13 21.13
C TYR A 9 8.90 -30.43 20.55
N ASN A 10 8.24 -30.38 19.40
CA ASN A 10 7.67 -31.57 18.73
C ASN A 10 8.77 -32.55 18.29
N ILE A 11 9.89 -32.04 17.77
CA ILE A 11 11.03 -32.87 17.36
C ILE A 11 11.58 -33.62 18.65
N ILE A 12 11.82 -32.89 19.71
CA ILE A 12 12.35 -33.50 20.95
C ILE A 12 11.37 -34.54 21.49
N LYS A 13 10.08 -34.23 21.56
CA LYS A 13 9.03 -35.15 22.04
C LYS A 13 9.00 -36.47 21.28
N ASN A 14 9.34 -36.47 20.01
CA ASN A 14 9.34 -37.68 19.17
C ASN A 14 10.60 -38.56 19.41
N HIS A 15 11.64 -38.03 20.02
CA HIS A 15 12.93 -38.71 20.19
C HIS A 15 13.33 -38.94 21.66
N VAL A 16 12.69 -38.25 22.62
CA VAL A 16 13.04 -38.29 24.03
C VAL A 16 11.80 -38.56 24.88
N VAL A 17 11.85 -39.58 25.72
CA VAL A 17 10.72 -40.04 26.55
C VAL A 17 10.26 -39.00 27.56
N SER A 18 11.19 -38.21 28.11
CA SER A 18 10.88 -37.12 29.05
C SER A 18 11.94 -36.03 28.98
N PHE A 19 11.52 -34.77 28.96
CA PHE A 19 12.40 -33.61 29.01
C PHE A 19 11.68 -32.41 29.63
N PRO A 20 12.41 -31.47 30.30
CA PRO A 20 11.81 -30.25 30.83
C PRO A 20 11.21 -29.38 29.71
N ILE A 21 10.03 -28.80 29.95
CA ILE A 21 9.33 -27.89 28.98
C ILE A 21 10.22 -26.74 28.55
N GLN A 22 11.11 -26.27 29.42
CA GLN A 22 12.03 -25.16 29.11
C GLN A 22 13.13 -25.54 28.11
N THR A 23 13.40 -26.83 27.88
CA THR A 23 14.48 -27.30 27.00
C THR A 23 14.35 -26.74 25.58
N ALA A 24 13.15 -26.74 24.98
CA ALA A 24 12.93 -26.18 23.67
C ALA A 24 13.21 -24.66 23.64
N GLY A 25 12.91 -23.95 24.73
CA GLY A 25 13.25 -22.52 24.86
C GLY A 25 14.76 -22.29 24.92
N ASN A 26 15.46 -23.07 25.72
CA ASN A 26 16.93 -22.98 25.85
C ASN A 26 17.64 -23.31 24.54
N ILE A 27 17.16 -24.29 23.78
CA ILE A 27 17.68 -24.60 22.44
C ILE A 27 17.48 -23.43 21.48
N VAL A 28 16.30 -22.79 21.48
CA VAL A 28 16.06 -21.59 20.65
C VAL A 28 17.02 -20.46 21.00
N GLU A 29 17.28 -20.22 22.31
CA GLU A 29 18.21 -19.16 22.73
C GLU A 29 19.67 -19.50 22.34
N ASN A 30 20.09 -20.73 22.49
CA ASN A 30 21.42 -21.19 22.08
C ASN A 30 21.56 -21.04 20.52
N LEU A 31 20.54 -21.46 19.75
CA LEU A 31 20.55 -21.30 18.31
C LEU A 31 20.63 -19.82 17.89
N LYS A 32 19.99 -18.91 18.61
CA LYS A 32 20.11 -17.46 18.35
C LYS A 32 21.54 -16.95 18.58
N ILE A 33 22.24 -17.47 19.56
CA ILE A 33 23.63 -17.10 19.86
C ILE A 33 24.56 -17.62 18.76
N GLU A 34 24.41 -18.89 18.37
CA GLU A 34 25.26 -19.54 17.36
C GLU A 34 24.92 -19.07 15.94
N ALA A 35 23.64 -18.85 15.64
CA ALA A 35 23.17 -18.39 14.35
C ALA A 35 23.39 -16.89 14.10
N LYS A 36 24.36 -16.27 14.78
CA LYS A 36 24.77 -14.88 14.57
C LYS A 36 25.22 -14.70 13.11
N SER A 37 24.24 -14.58 12.21
CA SER A 37 24.50 -14.30 10.81
C SER A 37 24.62 -12.78 10.60
N LYS A 38 25.33 -12.38 9.53
CA LYS A 38 25.27 -11.03 9.01
C LYS A 38 23.81 -10.69 8.73
N GLU A 39 23.46 -9.43 8.90
CA GLU A 39 22.12 -8.94 8.53
C GLU A 39 21.79 -9.37 7.09
N LEU A 40 20.58 -9.93 6.90
CA LEU A 40 20.12 -10.32 5.56
C LEU A 40 20.00 -9.07 4.72
N LEU A 41 20.85 -8.95 3.73
CA LEU A 41 20.75 -7.91 2.73
C LEU A 41 19.48 -8.12 1.93
N VAL A 42 18.72 -7.05 1.80
CA VAL A 42 17.49 -7.02 1.01
C VAL A 42 17.86 -6.60 -0.40
N ASP A 43 17.59 -7.48 -1.38
CA ASP A 43 17.83 -7.18 -2.81
C ASP A 43 16.50 -6.91 -3.50
N GLU A 44 16.31 -5.67 -3.98
CA GLU A 44 15.12 -5.25 -4.71
C GLU A 44 14.98 -5.86 -6.11
N ASN A 45 16.01 -6.56 -6.59
CA ASN A 45 15.94 -7.28 -7.86
C ASN A 45 15.43 -8.71 -7.71
N LEU A 46 15.39 -9.24 -6.49
CA LEU A 46 15.01 -10.62 -6.26
C LEU A 46 13.61 -10.74 -5.69
N ILE A 47 12.81 -11.58 -6.30
CA ILE A 47 11.51 -12.02 -5.80
C ILE A 47 11.61 -13.50 -5.44
N HIS A 48 11.36 -13.81 -4.18
CA HIS A 48 11.46 -15.17 -3.67
C HIS A 48 10.07 -15.83 -3.67
N PHE A 49 9.84 -16.73 -4.60
CA PHE A 49 8.64 -17.55 -4.71
C PHE A 49 8.75 -18.83 -3.89
N ALA A 50 7.63 -19.52 -3.67
CA ALA A 50 7.62 -20.81 -2.98
C ALA A 50 8.45 -21.87 -3.72
N ASN A 51 8.52 -21.80 -5.05
CA ASN A 51 9.23 -22.73 -5.92
C ASN A 51 10.58 -22.21 -6.47
N GLY A 52 11.17 -21.13 -5.92
CA GLY A 52 12.48 -20.64 -6.36
C GLY A 52 12.64 -19.12 -6.28
N THR A 53 13.64 -18.59 -6.95
CA THR A 53 13.94 -17.16 -6.94
C THR A 53 13.90 -16.61 -8.37
N TYR A 54 13.19 -15.49 -8.55
CA TYR A 54 13.07 -14.76 -9.80
C TYR A 54 13.85 -13.46 -9.72
N ASN A 55 14.70 -13.21 -10.70
CA ASN A 55 15.43 -11.95 -10.81
C ASN A 55 14.67 -10.99 -11.75
N ALA A 56 14.13 -9.91 -11.18
CA ALA A 56 13.33 -8.92 -11.90
C ALA A 56 14.14 -8.04 -12.86
N SER A 57 15.49 -8.05 -12.79
CA SER A 57 16.35 -7.33 -13.73
C SER A 57 16.66 -8.14 -14.97
N THR A 58 16.88 -9.45 -14.81
CA THR A 58 17.22 -10.35 -15.92
C THR A 58 16.03 -11.13 -16.44
N CYS A 59 14.89 -11.07 -15.75
CA CYS A 59 13.68 -11.87 -16.02
C CYS A 59 13.94 -13.39 -15.98
N LEU A 60 14.95 -13.83 -15.24
CA LEU A 60 15.31 -15.24 -15.11
C LEU A 60 14.85 -15.80 -13.76
N LYS A 61 14.37 -17.03 -13.76
CA LYS A 61 14.01 -17.79 -12.56
C LYS A 61 15.02 -18.92 -12.36
N THR A 62 15.42 -19.13 -11.12
CA THR A 62 16.17 -20.30 -10.65
C THR A 62 15.33 -21.08 -9.65
N ASP A 63 15.55 -22.41 -9.56
CA ASP A 63 14.85 -23.24 -8.56
C ASP A 63 15.50 -23.12 -7.18
N GLU A 64 16.58 -22.36 -7.06
CA GLU A 64 17.28 -22.13 -5.81
C GLU A 64 16.39 -21.29 -4.85
N LYS A 65 16.21 -21.81 -3.64
CA LYS A 65 15.50 -21.15 -2.56
C LYS A 65 16.49 -20.46 -1.63
N LEU A 66 16.88 -19.25 -1.98
CA LEU A 66 17.76 -18.44 -1.15
C LEU A 66 17.14 -18.16 0.21
N PHE A 67 17.98 -18.06 1.25
CA PHE A 67 17.52 -17.60 2.55
C PHE A 67 17.13 -16.10 2.47
N CYS A 68 15.87 -15.77 2.77
CA CYS A 68 15.31 -14.45 2.55
C CYS A 68 14.24 -14.10 3.60
N ARG A 69 13.95 -12.81 3.75
CA ARG A 69 12.88 -12.32 4.63
C ARG A 69 11.50 -12.42 3.98
N ASN A 70 11.41 -12.15 2.69
CA ASN A 70 10.15 -11.95 1.97
C ASN A 70 9.91 -13.05 0.93
N ARG A 71 9.65 -14.28 1.39
CA ARG A 71 9.20 -15.35 0.48
C ARG A 71 7.69 -15.27 0.28
N LEU A 72 7.28 -15.24 -0.99
CA LEU A 72 5.86 -15.29 -1.37
C LEU A 72 5.35 -16.74 -1.32
N PRO A 73 4.13 -16.97 -0.80
CA PRO A 73 3.55 -18.32 -0.68
C PRO A 73 2.98 -18.86 -2.02
N VAL A 74 3.33 -18.25 -3.13
CA VAL A 74 2.85 -18.58 -4.48
C VAL A 74 4.00 -19.09 -5.34
N ASP A 75 3.68 -19.87 -6.37
CA ASP A 75 4.64 -20.38 -7.32
C ASP A 75 4.78 -19.44 -8.53
N TYR A 76 6.00 -19.31 -9.03
CA TYR A 76 6.22 -18.74 -10.35
C TYR A 76 6.04 -19.83 -11.41
N THR A 77 5.01 -19.70 -12.23
CA THR A 77 4.64 -20.70 -13.25
C THR A 77 5.22 -20.43 -14.63
N GLY A 78 6.00 -19.34 -14.76
CA GLY A 78 6.48 -18.88 -16.06
C GLY A 78 5.44 -18.08 -16.84
N VAL A 79 5.86 -17.51 -17.96
CA VAL A 79 4.94 -16.80 -18.85
C VAL A 79 3.99 -17.81 -19.49
N THR A 80 2.71 -17.71 -19.15
CA THR A 80 1.66 -18.55 -19.72
C THR A 80 0.94 -17.78 -20.84
N ALA A 81 0.50 -18.50 -21.87
CA ALA A 81 -0.34 -17.92 -22.93
C ALA A 81 -1.76 -17.58 -22.44
N LYS A 82 -2.15 -18.07 -21.26
CA LYS A 82 -3.48 -17.88 -20.69
C LYS A 82 -3.52 -16.68 -19.77
N ALA A 83 -4.39 -15.72 -20.08
CA ALA A 83 -4.66 -14.57 -19.22
C ALA A 83 -5.57 -14.95 -18.03
N PRO A 84 -5.47 -14.28 -16.88
CA PRO A 84 -6.40 -14.46 -15.76
C PRO A 84 -7.77 -13.85 -16.11
N GLU A 85 -8.68 -14.64 -16.64
CA GLU A 85 -9.93 -14.16 -17.26
C GLU A 85 -10.88 -13.48 -16.26
N HIS A 86 -11.07 -14.10 -15.08
CA HIS A 86 -11.93 -13.53 -14.04
C HIS A 86 -11.33 -12.23 -13.48
N TRP A 87 -10.02 -12.23 -13.26
CA TRP A 87 -9.29 -11.03 -12.83
C TRP A 87 -9.40 -9.90 -13.84
N MET A 88 -9.11 -10.18 -15.13
CA MET A 88 -9.16 -9.16 -16.18
C MET A 88 -10.56 -8.59 -16.34
N ARG A 89 -11.59 -9.43 -16.27
CA ARG A 89 -12.99 -8.95 -16.27
C ARG A 89 -13.23 -8.04 -15.08
N PHE A 90 -12.89 -8.50 -13.88
CA PHE A 90 -13.10 -7.76 -12.64
C PHE A 90 -12.42 -6.37 -12.67
N VAL A 91 -11.13 -6.30 -13.01
CA VAL A 91 -10.41 -5.01 -13.02
C VAL A 91 -10.90 -4.07 -14.12
N ASN A 92 -11.30 -4.58 -15.28
CA ASN A 92 -11.86 -3.79 -16.37
C ASN A 92 -13.29 -3.28 -16.06
N GLU A 93 -14.06 -4.02 -15.28
CA GLU A 93 -15.35 -3.53 -14.76
C GLU A 93 -15.14 -2.46 -13.67
N LEU A 94 -14.10 -2.58 -12.86
CA LEU A 94 -13.83 -1.70 -11.73
C LEU A 94 -13.17 -0.38 -12.14
N LEU A 95 -12.20 -0.41 -13.07
CA LEU A 95 -11.33 0.71 -13.41
C LEU A 95 -11.35 1.01 -14.91
N GLU A 96 -10.99 2.25 -15.26
CA GLU A 96 -10.71 2.59 -16.65
C GLU A 96 -9.46 1.86 -17.17
N PRO A 97 -9.38 1.56 -18.48
CA PRO A 97 -8.26 0.77 -19.03
C PRO A 97 -6.87 1.35 -18.76
N GLU A 98 -6.75 2.69 -18.71
CA GLU A 98 -5.49 3.35 -18.38
C GLU A 98 -5.11 3.15 -16.89
N ASP A 99 -6.10 3.17 -15.99
CA ASP A 99 -5.91 2.99 -14.55
C ASP A 99 -5.61 1.52 -14.21
N VAL A 100 -6.06 0.55 -15.02
CA VAL A 100 -5.67 -0.86 -14.89
C VAL A 100 -4.16 -1.03 -15.05
N LYS A 101 -3.50 -0.25 -15.90
CA LYS A 101 -2.03 -0.27 -16.03
C LYS A 101 -1.33 0.20 -14.76
N THR A 102 -1.85 1.26 -14.13
CA THR A 102 -1.33 1.76 -12.85
C THR A 102 -1.47 0.72 -11.75
N LEU A 103 -2.64 0.06 -11.66
CA LEU A 103 -2.87 -1.02 -10.71
C LEU A 103 -1.90 -2.20 -10.93
N GLN A 104 -1.71 -2.61 -12.19
CA GLN A 104 -0.80 -3.67 -12.59
C GLN A 104 0.63 -3.38 -12.13
N GLU A 105 1.12 -2.17 -12.39
CA GLU A 105 2.44 -1.70 -11.97
C GLU A 105 2.57 -1.70 -10.45
N PHE A 106 1.55 -1.22 -9.73
CA PHE A 106 1.58 -1.15 -8.28
C PHE A 106 1.58 -2.53 -7.63
N MET A 107 0.78 -3.47 -8.13
CA MET A 107 0.76 -4.85 -7.64
C MET A 107 2.11 -5.53 -7.85
N GLY A 108 2.73 -5.35 -9.01
CA GLY A 108 4.07 -5.85 -9.26
C GLY A 108 5.13 -5.19 -8.37
N TYR A 109 5.05 -3.88 -8.17
CA TYR A 109 5.91 -3.13 -7.27
C TYR A 109 5.82 -3.61 -5.82
N CYS A 110 4.67 -4.10 -5.39
CA CYS A 110 4.50 -4.68 -4.05
C CYS A 110 5.22 -6.03 -3.86
N MET A 111 5.74 -6.65 -4.90
CA MET A 111 6.46 -7.93 -4.79
C MET A 111 7.97 -7.76 -4.50
N ILE A 112 8.52 -6.56 -4.67
CA ILE A 112 9.92 -6.25 -4.41
C ILE A 112 10.07 -5.37 -3.17
N PRO A 113 11.14 -5.52 -2.37
CA PRO A 113 11.40 -4.69 -1.19
C PRO A 113 12.03 -3.34 -1.57
N SER A 114 11.26 -2.47 -2.23
CA SER A 114 11.75 -1.18 -2.74
C SER A 114 10.74 -0.05 -2.50
N THR A 115 11.24 1.15 -2.24
CA THR A 115 10.46 2.39 -2.14
C THR A 115 10.80 3.42 -3.21
N ARG A 116 11.59 3.03 -4.22
CA ARG A 116 12.12 3.94 -5.27
C ARG A 116 11.05 4.77 -5.97
N ALA A 117 9.88 4.22 -6.19
CA ALA A 117 8.78 4.96 -6.81
C ALA A 117 8.13 6.00 -5.89
N GLN A 118 8.37 5.92 -4.58
CA GLN A 118 7.87 6.87 -3.57
C GLN A 118 6.36 7.12 -3.67
N LYS A 119 5.57 6.05 -3.84
CA LYS A 119 4.12 6.12 -4.06
C LYS A 119 3.35 5.19 -3.14
N MET A 120 2.21 5.68 -2.66
CA MET A 120 1.11 4.90 -2.11
C MET A 120 -0.05 4.88 -3.09
N LEU A 121 -0.93 3.89 -2.98
CA LEU A 121 -2.11 3.74 -3.84
C LEU A 121 -3.39 3.95 -3.03
N LEU A 122 -4.25 4.83 -3.55
CA LEU A 122 -5.62 5.04 -3.07
C LEU A 122 -6.59 4.60 -4.16
N ILE A 123 -7.52 3.71 -3.83
CA ILE A 123 -8.60 3.31 -4.72
C ILE A 123 -9.90 3.83 -4.13
N ILE A 124 -10.50 4.80 -4.81
CA ILE A 124 -11.65 5.58 -4.32
C ILE A 124 -12.90 5.21 -5.11
N GLY A 125 -14.01 5.02 -4.39
CA GLY A 125 -15.32 4.75 -4.97
C GLY A 125 -16.42 4.90 -3.93
N ASN A 126 -17.67 4.87 -4.37
CA ASN A 126 -18.85 5.17 -3.54
C ASN A 126 -19.31 4.02 -2.62
N GLY A 127 -18.67 2.85 -2.71
CA GLY A 127 -19.03 1.64 -1.97
C GLY A 127 -19.77 0.60 -2.83
N GLY A 128 -19.52 -0.68 -2.55
CA GLY A 128 -20.18 -1.79 -3.26
C GLY A 128 -19.61 -2.14 -4.63
N GLU A 129 -18.55 -1.44 -5.12
CA GLU A 129 -17.92 -1.76 -6.41
C GLU A 129 -17.03 -3.00 -6.36
N GLY A 130 -16.60 -3.40 -5.17
CA GLY A 130 -15.75 -4.57 -4.96
C GLY A 130 -14.26 -4.25 -4.80
N LYS A 131 -13.86 -3.01 -4.49
CA LYS A 131 -12.47 -2.56 -4.29
C LYS A 131 -11.65 -3.50 -3.41
N SER A 132 -12.21 -3.92 -2.27
CA SER A 132 -11.55 -4.79 -1.27
C SER A 132 -11.13 -6.16 -1.82
N ARG A 133 -11.69 -6.62 -2.96
CA ARG A 133 -11.28 -7.87 -3.60
C ARG A 133 -9.82 -7.83 -4.07
N ILE A 134 -9.32 -6.64 -4.43
CA ILE A 134 -7.89 -6.44 -4.73
C ILE A 134 -7.04 -6.76 -3.49
N GLY A 135 -7.45 -6.29 -2.32
CA GLY A 135 -6.79 -6.58 -1.04
C GLY A 135 -6.78 -8.07 -0.71
N VAL A 136 -7.89 -8.78 -0.98
CA VAL A 136 -7.97 -10.24 -0.79
C VAL A 136 -6.97 -10.98 -1.68
N VAL A 137 -6.90 -10.64 -2.97
CA VAL A 137 -5.93 -11.24 -3.91
C VAL A 137 -4.49 -10.92 -3.48
N MET A 138 -4.19 -9.67 -3.10
CA MET A 138 -2.86 -9.30 -2.62
C MET A 138 -2.48 -10.05 -1.34
N ARG A 139 -3.44 -10.31 -0.45
CA ARG A 139 -3.23 -11.10 0.77
C ARG A 139 -2.82 -12.53 0.42
N ASP A 140 -3.48 -13.14 -0.55
CA ASP A 140 -3.18 -14.51 -0.98
C ASP A 140 -1.81 -14.60 -1.66
N ILE A 141 -1.45 -13.61 -2.49
CA ILE A 141 -0.14 -13.55 -3.18
C ILE A 141 1.01 -13.28 -2.21
N LEU A 142 0.85 -12.33 -1.28
CA LEU A 142 1.94 -11.89 -0.40
C LEU A 142 2.01 -12.65 0.92
N GLY A 143 0.92 -13.27 1.37
CA GLY A 143 0.84 -13.99 2.63
C GLY A 143 1.28 -13.15 3.83
N ASP A 144 2.20 -13.67 4.62
CA ASP A 144 2.75 -13.01 5.82
C ASP A 144 3.54 -11.71 5.50
N ASN A 145 3.86 -11.45 4.23
CA ASN A 145 4.52 -10.20 3.82
C ASN A 145 3.56 -9.02 3.72
N MET A 146 2.27 -9.25 3.88
CA MET A 146 1.25 -8.21 3.92
C MET A 146 0.72 -8.00 5.34
N ASN A 147 0.46 -6.74 5.70
CA ASN A 147 -0.24 -6.36 6.93
C ASN A 147 -1.56 -5.65 6.60
N ASN A 148 -2.55 -5.77 7.48
CA ASN A 148 -3.72 -4.89 7.49
C ASN A 148 -3.52 -3.86 8.59
N GLY A 149 -3.85 -2.61 8.29
CA GLY A 149 -3.66 -1.52 9.24
C GLY A 149 -4.51 -0.32 8.89
N SER A 150 -4.32 0.75 9.63
CA SER A 150 -4.99 2.03 9.39
C SER A 150 -3.95 3.09 9.08
N ILE A 151 -4.07 3.76 7.93
CA ILE A 151 -3.14 4.82 7.51
C ILE A 151 -3.09 5.96 8.54
N PRO A 152 -4.21 6.48 9.08
CA PRO A 152 -4.15 7.48 10.15
C PRO A 152 -3.35 7.04 11.39
N LYS A 153 -3.39 5.76 11.75
CA LYS A 153 -2.58 5.25 12.87
C LYS A 153 -1.09 5.26 12.61
N LEU A 154 -0.65 5.15 11.35
CA LEU A 154 0.78 5.22 11.03
C LEU A 154 1.38 6.58 11.36
N GLU A 155 0.60 7.65 11.26
CA GLU A 155 1.07 8.98 11.59
C GLU A 155 1.28 9.17 13.11
N THR A 156 0.41 8.61 13.93
CA THR A 156 0.36 8.90 15.38
C THR A 156 0.93 7.80 16.28
N ASN A 157 1.16 6.58 15.76
CA ASN A 157 1.50 5.41 16.58
C ASN A 157 2.76 4.69 16.07
N SER A 158 3.84 4.75 16.84
CA SER A 158 5.13 4.11 16.55
C SER A 158 5.04 2.57 16.51
N PHE A 159 4.18 1.96 17.34
CA PHE A 159 3.94 0.51 17.32
C PHE A 159 3.32 0.07 16.01
N ALA A 160 2.34 0.85 15.49
CA ALA A 160 1.73 0.54 14.20
C ALA A 160 2.75 0.60 13.06
N ARG A 161 3.74 1.53 13.14
CA ARG A 161 4.85 1.57 12.17
C ARG A 161 5.78 0.36 12.32
N ALA A 162 6.09 -0.06 13.55
CA ALA A 162 6.95 -1.21 13.80
C ALA A 162 6.35 -2.53 13.29
N ASP A 163 5.03 -2.66 13.22
CA ASP A 163 4.35 -3.82 12.64
C ASP A 163 4.57 -3.94 11.12
N LEU A 164 5.03 -2.87 10.46
CA LEU A 164 5.34 -2.84 9.03
C LEU A 164 6.80 -3.19 8.72
N GLU A 165 7.63 -3.35 9.74
CA GLU A 165 9.01 -3.75 9.56
C GLU A 165 9.09 -5.08 8.80
N HIS A 166 9.87 -5.10 7.72
CA HIS A 166 10.01 -6.23 6.80
C HIS A 166 8.72 -6.67 6.06
N LYS A 167 7.66 -5.87 6.10
CA LYS A 167 6.47 -6.11 5.27
C LYS A 167 6.65 -5.51 3.89
N LEU A 168 6.01 -6.14 2.89
CA LEU A 168 6.00 -5.65 1.52
C LEU A 168 4.83 -4.71 1.24
N LEU A 169 3.69 -4.93 1.90
CA LEU A 169 2.47 -4.15 1.69
C LEU A 169 1.68 -4.03 3.00
N MET A 170 1.14 -2.85 3.25
CA MET A 170 0.04 -2.64 4.20
C MET A 170 -1.20 -2.18 3.45
N VAL A 171 -2.34 -2.78 3.80
CA VAL A 171 -3.65 -2.40 3.25
C VAL A 171 -4.53 -1.83 4.36
N ASP A 172 -5.10 -0.66 4.11
CA ASP A 172 -6.20 -0.07 4.85
C ASP A 172 -7.49 -0.31 4.05
N ASP A 173 -8.26 -1.32 4.47
CA ASP A 173 -9.41 -1.82 3.69
C ASP A 173 -10.64 -0.92 3.77
N ASP A 174 -10.73 -0.08 4.79
CA ASP A 174 -11.82 0.89 4.98
C ASP A 174 -11.24 2.17 5.59
N MET A 175 -10.42 2.85 4.79
CA MET A 175 -9.77 4.08 5.25
C MET A 175 -10.82 5.16 5.52
N ARG A 176 -10.87 5.58 6.77
CA ARG A 176 -11.74 6.67 7.20
C ARG A 176 -11.30 7.99 6.60
N MET A 177 -12.27 8.82 6.22
CA MET A 177 -12.05 10.16 5.68
C MET A 177 -11.72 11.19 6.78
N GLU A 178 -10.97 10.80 7.77
CA GLU A 178 -10.49 11.70 8.82
C GLU A 178 -9.30 12.50 8.30
N ASN A 179 -9.26 13.80 8.63
CA ASN A 179 -8.10 14.61 8.32
C ASN A 179 -6.92 14.15 9.19
N LEU A 180 -5.81 13.85 8.56
CA LEU A 180 -4.56 13.57 9.28
C LEU A 180 -4.10 14.83 10.02
N PRO A 181 -3.69 14.74 11.29
CA PRO A 181 -3.16 15.90 12.02
C PRO A 181 -1.84 16.40 11.40
N THR A 182 -1.00 15.49 10.93
CA THR A 182 0.26 15.72 10.21
C THR A 182 0.47 14.65 9.16
N THR A 183 1.50 14.76 8.32
CA THR A 183 1.85 13.76 7.29
C THR A 183 3.32 13.38 7.29
N ASN A 184 4.08 13.78 8.31
CA ASN A 184 5.53 13.63 8.32
C ASN A 184 5.98 12.17 8.36
N ASN A 185 5.38 11.36 9.26
CA ASN A 185 5.69 9.95 9.37
C ASN A 185 5.23 9.17 8.13
N LEU A 186 4.06 9.53 7.58
CA LEU A 186 3.54 8.92 6.37
C LEU A 186 4.44 9.21 5.16
N LYS A 187 4.86 10.48 4.99
CA LYS A 187 5.82 10.86 3.94
C LYS A 187 7.14 10.13 4.09
N ALA A 188 7.68 10.06 5.32
CA ALA A 188 8.91 9.35 5.61
C ALA A 188 8.81 7.85 5.28
N LEU A 189 7.70 7.21 5.61
CA LEU A 189 7.44 5.79 5.34
C LEU A 189 7.30 5.49 3.85
N ILE A 190 6.66 6.38 3.09
CA ILE A 190 6.50 6.21 1.63
C ILE A 190 7.84 6.39 0.89
N THR A 191 8.68 7.32 1.34
CA THR A 191 10.00 7.60 0.76
C THR A 191 11.04 6.58 1.23
N ALA A 192 11.07 6.32 2.54
CA ALA A 192 12.00 5.44 3.24
C ALA A 192 13.48 5.68 2.84
N ASP A 193 13.85 6.97 2.75
CA ASP A 193 15.23 7.38 2.39
C ASP A 193 16.23 7.13 3.52
N GLY A 194 15.76 6.76 4.72
CA GLY A 194 16.56 6.45 5.89
C GLY A 194 15.82 5.60 6.91
N PRO A 195 16.50 5.21 8.00
CA PRO A 195 15.89 4.48 9.08
C PRO A 195 14.83 5.33 9.82
N MET A 196 13.81 4.67 10.35
CA MET A 196 12.76 5.27 11.16
C MET A 196 12.82 4.75 12.59
N ASP A 197 12.40 5.61 13.54
CA ASP A 197 12.19 5.19 14.92
C ASP A 197 11.01 4.22 15.01
N LEU A 198 11.30 3.03 15.52
CA LEU A 198 10.35 1.94 15.72
C LEU A 198 10.32 1.55 17.20
N GLU A 199 9.11 1.21 17.67
CA GLU A 199 8.89 0.75 19.03
C GLU A 199 8.16 -0.59 19.04
N LYS A 200 8.67 -1.55 19.82
CA LYS A 200 7.98 -2.81 20.08
C LYS A 200 7.76 -2.95 21.59
N LYS A 201 6.64 -3.55 21.98
CA LYS A 201 6.30 -3.73 23.39
C LYS A 201 7.40 -4.50 24.11
N GLY A 202 7.95 -3.91 25.17
CA GLY A 202 9.02 -4.52 25.96
C GLY A 202 10.42 -4.49 25.31
N VAL A 203 10.59 -3.74 24.23
CA VAL A 203 11.87 -3.53 23.55
C VAL A 203 12.17 -2.03 23.52
N GLN A 204 13.43 -1.66 23.80
CA GLN A 204 13.86 -0.26 23.63
C GLN A 204 13.63 0.18 22.18
N SER A 205 13.28 1.46 21.97
CA SER A 205 13.16 2.03 20.62
C SER A 205 14.45 1.82 19.82
N TYR A 206 14.31 1.54 18.55
CA TYR A 206 15.42 1.26 17.64
C TYR A 206 15.16 1.83 16.25
N GLN A 207 16.22 1.95 15.47
CA GLN A 207 16.14 2.41 14.09
C GLN A 207 15.94 1.21 13.15
N GLY A 208 14.87 1.23 12.33
CA GLY A 208 14.57 0.19 11.36
C GLY A 208 14.46 0.72 9.94
N LEU A 209 14.91 -0.05 8.97
CA LEU A 209 14.73 0.25 7.54
C LEU A 209 13.37 -0.26 7.08
N MET A 210 12.62 0.63 6.43
CA MET A 210 11.28 0.35 5.94
C MET A 210 11.27 0.26 4.41
N TYR A 211 10.47 -0.66 3.88
CA TYR A 211 10.19 -0.77 2.45
C TYR A 211 8.75 -1.19 2.17
N CYS A 212 7.87 -1.03 3.15
CA CYS A 212 6.46 -1.35 3.05
C CYS A 212 5.73 -0.33 2.18
N ARG A 213 5.02 -0.80 1.14
CA ARG A 213 4.11 0.05 0.37
C ARG A 213 2.77 0.15 1.10
N LEU A 214 2.04 1.22 0.80
CA LEU A 214 0.73 1.48 1.38
C LEU A 214 -0.34 1.46 0.29
N MET A 215 -1.43 0.76 0.54
CA MET A 215 -2.63 0.76 -0.29
C MET A 215 -3.83 1.03 0.59
N ALA A 216 -4.77 1.84 0.14
CA ALA A 216 -6.02 2.05 0.84
C ALA A 216 -7.22 2.03 -0.08
N PHE A 217 -8.33 1.52 0.45
CA PHE A 217 -9.66 1.63 -0.14
C PHE A 217 -10.46 2.65 0.65
N SER A 218 -11.07 3.59 -0.07
CA SER A 218 -11.78 4.69 0.57
C SER A 218 -12.99 5.13 -0.26
N ASN A 219 -13.85 5.93 0.36
CA ASN A 219 -14.94 6.63 -0.33
C ASN A 219 -14.61 8.11 -0.58
N GLY A 220 -13.40 8.56 -0.23
CA GLY A 220 -12.95 9.93 -0.47
C GLY A 220 -11.44 10.08 -0.37
N PHE A 221 -10.96 11.30 -0.57
CA PHE A 221 -9.54 11.62 -0.60
C PHE A 221 -8.90 11.61 0.79
N LEU A 222 -7.65 11.15 0.85
CA LEU A 222 -6.83 11.30 2.05
C LEU A 222 -6.37 12.77 2.16
N ARG A 223 -6.71 13.40 3.27
CA ARG A 223 -6.45 14.81 3.53
C ARG A 223 -5.64 14.99 4.81
N SER A 224 -5.02 16.14 4.95
CA SER A 224 -4.39 16.57 6.19
C SER A 224 -4.90 17.95 6.60
N ALA A 225 -5.06 18.17 7.90
CA ALA A 225 -5.48 19.45 8.43
C ALA A 225 -4.40 20.53 8.30
N ASN A 226 -3.12 20.13 8.31
CA ASN A 226 -1.97 21.03 8.38
C ASN A 226 -0.93 20.79 7.26
N ASP A 227 -1.24 19.98 6.25
CA ASP A 227 -0.32 19.72 5.15
C ASP A 227 -1.08 19.61 3.82
N ASP A 228 -1.16 20.73 3.11
CA ASP A 228 -1.66 20.87 1.75
C ASP A 228 -0.51 20.90 0.71
N SER A 229 0.70 20.50 1.13
CA SER A 229 1.88 20.59 0.29
C SER A 229 1.84 19.65 -0.91
N TYR A 230 2.37 20.11 -2.02
CA TYR A 230 2.63 19.25 -3.18
C TYR A 230 3.43 17.99 -2.81
N GLY A 231 4.29 18.09 -1.78
CA GLY A 231 5.08 16.98 -1.26
C GLY A 231 4.24 15.80 -0.77
N PHE A 232 3.08 16.06 -0.18
CA PHE A 232 2.14 15.03 0.26
C PHE A 232 1.37 14.42 -0.91
N PHE A 233 0.75 15.26 -1.75
CA PHE A 233 -0.09 14.80 -2.85
C PHE A 233 0.70 14.08 -3.96
N ARG A 234 1.93 14.53 -4.26
CA ARG A 234 2.76 13.86 -5.26
C ARG A 234 3.08 12.40 -4.93
N ARG A 235 2.94 11.99 -3.67
CA ARG A 235 3.18 10.62 -3.22
C ARG A 235 1.96 9.70 -3.36
N GLN A 236 0.83 10.24 -3.76
CA GLN A 236 -0.42 9.49 -3.93
C GLN A 236 -0.63 9.13 -5.41
N LEU A 237 -0.99 7.88 -5.65
CA LEU A 237 -1.63 7.42 -6.88
C LEU A 237 -3.11 7.26 -6.54
N ILE A 238 -3.99 7.94 -7.26
CA ILE A 238 -5.43 7.92 -7.00
C ILE A 238 -6.13 7.26 -8.19
N LEU A 239 -6.77 6.12 -7.95
CA LEU A 239 -7.60 5.43 -8.91
C LEU A 239 -9.07 5.58 -8.51
N MET A 240 -9.87 6.15 -9.42
CA MET A 240 -11.31 6.30 -9.22
C MET A 240 -12.04 5.14 -9.86
N THR A 241 -12.83 4.40 -9.08
CA THR A 241 -13.64 3.31 -9.62
C THR A 241 -14.70 3.83 -10.60
N LYS A 242 -15.12 2.94 -11.50
CA LYS A 242 -16.34 3.15 -12.28
C LYS A 242 -17.55 3.04 -11.37
N PRO A 243 -18.65 3.75 -11.68
CA PRO A 243 -19.91 3.55 -10.97
C PRO A 243 -20.38 2.10 -11.10
N ARG A 244 -20.88 1.55 -9.99
CA ARG A 244 -21.49 0.21 -10.02
C ARG A 244 -22.70 0.21 -10.94
N PRO A 245 -22.80 -0.70 -11.93
CA PRO A 245 -24.02 -0.87 -12.73
C PRO A 245 -25.22 -1.21 -11.83
N LYS A 246 -26.39 -0.62 -12.13
CA LYS A 246 -27.60 -0.79 -11.32
C LYS A 246 -28.13 -2.23 -11.32
N ASP A 247 -27.89 -2.95 -12.40
CA ASP A 247 -28.33 -4.33 -12.66
C ASP A 247 -27.25 -5.37 -12.32
N ARG A 248 -26.12 -4.96 -11.76
CA ARG A 248 -25.05 -5.88 -11.39
C ARG A 248 -25.50 -6.82 -10.29
N VAL A 249 -25.47 -8.13 -10.58
CA VAL A 249 -25.64 -9.21 -9.62
C VAL A 249 -24.29 -9.49 -8.94
N ASP A 250 -24.27 -9.49 -7.60
CA ASP A 250 -23.05 -9.81 -6.85
C ASP A 250 -22.76 -11.30 -6.92
N ASP A 251 -21.52 -11.63 -7.25
CA ASP A 251 -21.01 -13.00 -7.21
C ASP A 251 -20.39 -13.26 -5.81
N PRO A 252 -21.04 -14.06 -4.95
CA PRO A 252 -20.51 -14.37 -3.62
C PRO A 252 -19.20 -15.14 -3.66
N PHE A 253 -18.92 -15.87 -4.76
CA PHE A 253 -17.72 -16.67 -4.98
C PHE A 253 -16.63 -15.95 -5.78
N LEU A 254 -16.77 -14.63 -6.00
CA LEU A 254 -15.80 -13.87 -6.79
C LEU A 254 -14.39 -13.99 -6.22
N SER A 255 -14.23 -13.90 -4.89
CA SER A 255 -12.91 -14.02 -4.25
C SER A 255 -12.23 -15.34 -4.55
N GLU A 256 -12.94 -16.45 -4.45
CA GLU A 256 -12.40 -17.80 -4.72
C GLU A 256 -12.00 -17.94 -6.19
N LYS A 257 -12.81 -17.41 -7.12
CA LYS A 257 -12.47 -17.39 -8.55
C LYS A 257 -11.20 -16.59 -8.84
N LEU A 258 -11.05 -15.42 -8.20
CA LEU A 258 -9.86 -14.58 -8.35
C LEU A 258 -8.61 -15.26 -7.74
N ILE A 259 -8.74 -15.87 -6.56
CA ILE A 259 -7.65 -16.61 -5.91
C ILE A 259 -7.23 -17.83 -6.74
N ALA A 260 -8.17 -18.51 -7.38
CA ALA A 260 -7.85 -19.64 -8.27
C ALA A 260 -6.97 -19.22 -9.47
N GLU A 261 -6.99 -17.95 -9.86
CA GLU A 261 -6.16 -17.38 -10.93
C GLU A 261 -4.86 -16.71 -10.41
N ARG A 262 -4.54 -16.82 -9.11
CA ARG A 262 -3.47 -16.03 -8.45
C ARG A 262 -2.10 -16.16 -9.15
N ASP A 263 -1.72 -17.35 -9.61
CA ASP A 263 -0.42 -17.55 -10.26
C ASP A 263 -0.36 -16.80 -11.61
N MET A 264 -1.46 -16.75 -12.35
CA MET A 264 -1.57 -15.95 -13.57
C MET A 264 -1.62 -14.44 -13.26
N ILE A 265 -2.26 -14.05 -12.14
CA ILE A 265 -2.26 -12.65 -11.67
C ILE A 265 -0.85 -12.21 -11.28
N VAL A 266 -0.05 -13.08 -10.68
CA VAL A 266 1.37 -12.82 -10.39
C VAL A 266 2.13 -12.52 -11.69
N ILE A 267 1.98 -13.32 -12.73
CA ILE A 267 2.62 -13.08 -14.03
C ILE A 267 2.15 -11.76 -14.64
N TRP A 268 0.85 -11.49 -14.58
CA TRP A 268 0.29 -10.21 -15.03
C TRP A 268 0.90 -9.02 -14.25
N ALA A 269 1.03 -9.12 -12.94
CA ALA A 269 1.63 -8.08 -12.11
C ALA A 269 3.14 -7.91 -12.35
N LEU A 270 3.88 -9.01 -12.63
CA LEU A 270 5.30 -8.94 -13.01
C LEU A 270 5.50 -8.20 -14.34
N ALA A 271 4.59 -8.32 -15.30
CA ALA A 271 4.64 -7.52 -16.53
C ALA A 271 4.47 -6.02 -16.22
N GLY A 272 3.66 -5.67 -15.21
CA GLY A 272 3.56 -4.30 -14.69
C GLY A 272 4.85 -3.83 -14.03
N LEU A 273 5.48 -4.67 -13.21
CA LEU A 273 6.77 -4.35 -12.58
C LEU A 273 7.86 -4.13 -13.63
N TYR A 274 7.92 -4.98 -14.65
CA TYR A 274 8.86 -4.82 -15.76
C TYR A 274 8.70 -3.45 -16.43
N ARG A 275 7.49 -3.08 -16.82
CA ARG A 275 7.18 -1.77 -17.40
C ARG A 275 7.57 -0.62 -16.47
N LEU A 276 7.25 -0.71 -15.18
CA LEU A 276 7.60 0.31 -14.19
C LEU A 276 9.13 0.51 -14.08
N ARG A 277 9.89 -0.58 -14.13
CA ARG A 277 11.37 -0.51 -14.10
C ARG A 277 11.93 0.12 -15.38
N GLU A 278 11.44 -0.26 -16.55
CA GLU A 278 11.81 0.36 -17.84
C GLU A 278 11.53 1.88 -17.85
N HIS A 279 10.49 2.32 -17.13
CA HIS A 279 10.17 3.73 -16.95
C HIS A 279 10.84 4.38 -15.72
N ASN A 280 11.97 3.82 -15.22
CA ASN A 280 12.70 4.35 -14.07
C ASN A 280 11.81 4.57 -12.83
N PHE A 281 10.94 3.63 -12.52
CA PHE A 281 9.97 3.68 -11.42
C PHE A 281 8.96 4.83 -11.51
N GLN A 282 8.70 5.33 -12.70
CA GLN A 282 7.64 6.29 -12.96
C GLN A 282 6.37 5.55 -13.40
N PHE A 283 5.33 5.65 -12.58
CA PHE A 283 4.04 5.00 -12.86
C PHE A 283 3.35 5.58 -14.10
N THR A 284 2.66 4.72 -14.83
CA THR A 284 1.64 5.13 -15.78
C THR A 284 0.50 5.79 -15.01
N VAL A 285 0.19 7.06 -15.30
CA VAL A 285 -0.86 7.81 -14.62
C VAL A 285 -1.84 8.36 -15.66
N SER A 286 -3.12 8.00 -15.54
CA SER A 286 -4.17 8.45 -16.46
C SER A 286 -4.47 9.95 -16.29
N ALA A 287 -5.15 10.54 -17.27
CA ALA A 287 -5.66 11.91 -17.16
C ALA A 287 -6.66 12.03 -15.99
N LYS A 288 -7.51 11.01 -15.80
CA LYS A 288 -8.50 10.92 -14.70
C LYS A 288 -7.80 10.89 -13.34
N SER A 289 -6.76 10.06 -13.17
CA SER A 289 -5.97 10.00 -11.94
C SER A 289 -5.26 11.33 -11.63
N ARG A 290 -4.68 12.00 -12.64
CA ARG A 290 -4.10 13.34 -12.46
C ARG A 290 -5.15 14.39 -12.08
N ALA A 291 -6.35 14.33 -12.66
CA ALA A 291 -7.44 15.21 -12.28
C ALA A 291 -7.89 14.96 -10.84
N ALA A 292 -8.01 13.69 -10.41
CA ALA A 292 -8.35 13.34 -9.04
C ALA A 292 -7.36 13.90 -8.01
N ILE A 293 -6.05 13.85 -8.31
CA ILE A 293 -5.02 14.46 -7.44
C ILE A 293 -5.22 15.99 -7.36
N ARG A 294 -5.52 16.67 -8.47
CA ARG A 294 -5.80 18.12 -8.47
C ARG A 294 -7.05 18.44 -7.63
N THR A 295 -8.11 17.66 -7.79
CA THR A 295 -9.32 17.82 -6.97
C THR A 295 -9.01 17.65 -5.49
N ALA A 296 -8.21 16.62 -5.12
CA ALA A 296 -7.79 16.40 -3.75
C ALA A 296 -7.00 17.60 -3.17
N MET A 297 -6.10 18.18 -3.98
CA MET A 297 -5.34 19.40 -3.60
C MET A 297 -6.26 20.61 -3.43
N ASP A 298 -7.18 20.82 -4.38
CA ASP A 298 -8.13 21.94 -4.32
C ASP A 298 -9.05 21.84 -3.12
N GLU A 299 -9.54 20.65 -2.80
CA GLU A 299 -10.40 20.41 -1.65
C GLU A 299 -9.66 20.49 -0.30
N ALA A 300 -8.36 20.23 -0.28
CA ALA A 300 -7.53 20.42 0.91
C ALA A 300 -7.24 21.90 1.18
N ASN A 301 -7.27 22.74 0.14
CA ASN A 301 -7.05 24.18 0.27
C ASN A 301 -8.36 24.87 0.66
N ASN A 302 -8.47 25.29 1.95
CA ASN A 302 -9.66 25.94 2.49
C ASN A 302 -10.05 27.20 1.72
N ILE A 303 -9.09 27.93 1.17
CA ILE A 303 -9.36 29.15 0.38
C ILE A 303 -10.01 28.78 -0.94
N VAL A 304 -9.45 27.81 -1.67
CA VAL A 304 -9.98 27.33 -2.95
C VAL A 304 -11.36 26.69 -2.76
N SER A 305 -11.52 25.90 -1.69
CA SER A 305 -12.80 25.29 -1.34
C SER A 305 -13.86 26.34 -1.00
N CYS A 306 -13.51 27.38 -0.25
CA CYS A 306 -14.38 28.52 0.07
C CYS A 306 -14.77 29.31 -1.20
N LEU A 307 -13.80 29.58 -2.07
CA LEU A 307 -14.04 30.32 -3.32
C LEU A 307 -14.96 29.57 -4.29
N ARG A 308 -14.93 28.22 -4.27
CA ARG A 308 -15.76 27.37 -5.15
C ARG A 308 -17.11 27.02 -4.55
N SER A 309 -17.38 27.35 -3.28
CA SER A 309 -18.68 27.08 -2.66
C SER A 309 -19.79 27.90 -3.33
N GLU A 310 -20.82 27.23 -3.79
CA GLU A 310 -21.95 27.86 -4.49
C GLU A 310 -22.59 28.97 -3.63
N GLY A 311 -22.81 30.13 -4.24
CA GLY A 311 -23.44 31.29 -3.59
C GLY A 311 -22.55 32.09 -2.65
N THR A 312 -21.28 31.71 -2.42
CA THR A 312 -20.38 32.43 -1.53
C THR A 312 -19.61 33.55 -2.25
N PHE A 313 -19.21 33.31 -3.50
CA PHE A 313 -18.46 34.28 -4.31
C PHE A 313 -18.97 34.34 -5.73
N VAL A 314 -18.98 35.55 -6.28
CA VAL A 314 -19.24 35.82 -7.70
C VAL A 314 -17.90 36.29 -8.30
N PHE A 315 -17.48 35.59 -9.36
CA PHE A 315 -16.26 35.94 -10.09
C PHE A 315 -16.64 36.78 -11.31
N GLY A 316 -15.97 37.92 -11.48
CA GLY A 316 -16.11 38.79 -12.63
C GLY A 316 -14.95 39.77 -12.71
N PRO A 317 -14.59 40.28 -13.91
CA PRO A 317 -13.47 41.21 -14.07
C PRO A 317 -13.70 42.55 -13.36
N GLU A 318 -14.94 42.84 -12.99
CA GLU A 318 -15.37 44.05 -12.28
C GLU A 318 -15.19 43.95 -10.75
N TYR A 319 -14.87 42.75 -10.20
CA TYR A 319 -14.73 42.55 -8.76
C TYR A 319 -13.29 42.35 -8.33
N GLU A 320 -12.81 43.25 -7.48
CA GLU A 320 -11.53 43.13 -6.81
C GLU A 320 -11.71 43.09 -5.28
N LYS A 321 -11.02 42.16 -4.61
CA LYS A 321 -10.99 42.05 -3.14
C LYS A 321 -9.56 41.90 -2.65
N SER A 322 -9.25 42.53 -1.54
CA SER A 322 -7.92 42.41 -0.92
C SER A 322 -7.72 41.02 -0.28
N PHE A 323 -6.50 40.53 -0.29
CA PHE A 323 -6.10 39.26 0.31
C PHE A 323 -6.51 39.10 1.79
N ALA A 324 -6.51 40.22 2.55
CA ALA A 324 -6.92 40.22 3.97
C ALA A 324 -8.43 39.83 4.16
N ILE A 325 -9.28 40.10 3.20
CA ILE A 325 -10.71 39.75 3.27
C ILE A 325 -10.91 38.24 3.04
N PHE A 326 -10.10 37.60 2.18
CA PHE A 326 -10.14 36.15 1.94
C PHE A 326 -9.78 35.34 3.19
N ILE A 327 -8.79 35.81 3.99
CA ILE A 327 -8.40 35.16 5.25
C ILE A 327 -9.55 35.21 6.27
N LYS A 328 -10.27 36.32 6.35
CA LYS A 328 -11.42 36.46 7.25
C LYS A 328 -12.63 35.64 6.80
N ALA A 329 -12.89 35.52 5.52
CA ALA A 329 -13.99 34.71 4.98
C ALA A 329 -13.76 33.20 5.21
N GLY A 330 -12.51 32.73 5.24
CA GLY A 330 -12.17 31.33 5.55
C GLY A 330 -12.34 30.93 7.02
N THR A 331 -12.49 31.91 7.95
CA THR A 331 -12.57 31.67 9.39
C THR A 331 -13.90 32.03 10.04
N SER A 332 -14.75 32.82 9.40
CA SER A 332 -16.11 33.12 9.88
C SER A 332 -16.95 33.74 8.76
N VAL A 333 -18.13 33.20 8.57
CA VAL A 333 -19.13 33.65 7.60
C VAL A 333 -19.71 34.99 8.09
N ILE A 334 -19.09 36.10 7.72
CA ILE A 334 -19.74 37.41 7.71
C ILE A 334 -19.25 38.11 6.44
N LEU A 335 -20.13 38.16 5.44
CA LEU A 335 -19.94 39.00 4.27
C LEU A 335 -20.08 40.47 4.71
N PRO A 336 -19.09 41.33 4.55
CA PRO A 336 -19.35 42.75 4.64
C PRO A 336 -20.19 43.18 3.43
N GLU A 337 -21.16 44.05 3.69
CA GLU A 337 -21.99 44.67 2.65
C GLU A 337 -21.10 45.27 1.53
N PRO A 338 -21.60 45.23 0.27
CA PRO A 338 -20.86 45.83 -0.85
C PRO A 338 -20.70 47.33 -0.56
N PHE A 339 -19.46 47.75 -0.58
CA PHE A 339 -19.18 49.20 -0.57
C PHE A 339 -19.74 49.83 -1.85
N LYS A 340 -20.55 50.89 -1.66
CA LYS A 340 -21.02 51.75 -2.74
C LYS A 340 -19.88 52.50 -3.37
#